data_6cb468ff5ac5793ff825270b234ba038
#
_entry.id   6cb468ff5ac5793ff825270b234ba038
#
_cell.length_a   1.000
_cell.length_b   1.000
_cell.length_c   1.000
_cell.angle_alpha   90.00
_cell.angle_beta   90.00
_cell.angle_gamma   90.00
#
_symmetry.space_group_name_H-M   'P 1'
#
loop_
_entity.id
_entity.type
_entity.pdbx_description
1 polymer ?
#
loop_
_entity_poly.entity_id
_entity_poly.type
_entity_poly.pdbx_seq_one_letter_code
_entity_poly.pdbx_strand_id
1 'polypeptide(L)'
;MKLPSHFNSVKGFIDHDEGICLYNHALSSSKKGPILEIGSYCGKSTIYLGSAAKESKGCVYSVDHHTGSEENQIGWEYHDKDLFDDETGRINSFPEFIRNIRKADLLDTVIPIVSDSSLVSKYWSIPLSMLFIDGGHTMDAAMSDYNNWHDKIISDTGILAIHDVFPNPDDGGRPPYEIYKLALSSDCLLYTSDAADE
;
A
#
# COMPACT_ATOMS: atom_id res chain seq x y z
N MET A 1 -7.98 -5.37 17.36
CA MET A 1 -7.64 -5.96 16.03
C MET A 1 -7.54 -7.48 16.16
N LYS A 2 -8.11 -8.23 15.21
CA LYS A 2 -7.97 -9.69 15.16
C LYS A 2 -7.41 -10.07 13.78
N LEU A 3 -6.11 -10.39 13.75
CA LEU A 3 -5.47 -10.89 12.53
C LEU A 3 -5.80 -12.36 12.29
N PRO A 4 -5.85 -12.82 11.03
CA PRO A 4 -6.09 -14.21 10.70
C PRO A 4 -4.94 -15.11 11.17
N SER A 5 -5.21 -16.37 11.50
CA SER A 5 -4.23 -17.30 12.06
C SER A 5 -3.00 -17.56 11.16
N HIS A 6 -3.16 -17.37 9.85
CA HIS A 6 -2.08 -17.56 8.87
C HIS A 6 -1.25 -16.29 8.62
N PHE A 7 -1.56 -15.17 9.29
CA PHE A 7 -0.96 -13.86 9.02
C PHE A 7 0.57 -13.87 9.04
N ASN A 8 1.17 -14.54 10.04
CA ASN A 8 2.63 -14.61 10.17
C ASN A 8 3.34 -15.34 9.01
N SER A 9 2.59 -16.08 8.18
CA SER A 9 3.13 -16.74 6.98
C SER A 9 2.93 -15.93 5.70
N VAL A 10 2.27 -14.78 5.78
CA VAL A 10 2.06 -13.89 4.63
C VAL A 10 3.35 -13.14 4.33
N LYS A 11 3.84 -13.29 3.09
CA LYS A 11 5.01 -12.54 2.61
C LYS A 11 4.67 -11.04 2.51
N GLY A 12 5.63 -10.19 2.90
CA GLY A 12 5.52 -8.73 2.84
C GLY A 12 6.47 -8.08 3.82
N PHE A 13 6.75 -6.80 3.62
CA PHE A 13 7.84 -6.08 4.26
C PHE A 13 7.40 -5.22 5.46
N ILE A 14 6.09 -4.91 5.57
CA ILE A 14 5.57 -4.14 6.71
C ILE A 14 5.76 -4.91 8.01
N ASP A 15 6.30 -4.28 9.02
CA ASP A 15 6.43 -4.87 10.33
C ASP A 15 5.11 -4.81 11.14
N HIS A 16 5.12 -5.38 12.36
CA HIS A 16 3.89 -5.53 13.13
C HIS A 16 3.39 -4.18 13.68
N ASP A 17 4.28 -3.32 14.15
CA ASP A 17 3.91 -2.06 14.77
C ASP A 17 3.46 -1.05 13.72
N GLU A 18 4.13 -0.99 12.57
CA GLU A 18 3.66 -0.24 11.40
C GLU A 18 2.29 -0.71 10.94
N GLY A 19 2.09 -2.04 10.87
CA GLY A 19 0.81 -2.61 10.51
C GLY A 19 -0.32 -2.28 11.49
N ILE A 20 -0.03 -2.22 12.81
CA ILE A 20 -0.99 -1.75 13.83
C ILE A 20 -1.33 -0.27 13.61
N CYS A 21 -0.32 0.56 13.35
CA CYS A 21 -0.52 1.98 13.05
C CYS A 21 -1.42 2.14 11.82
N LEU A 22 -1.09 1.45 10.73
CA LEU A 22 -1.87 1.44 9.50
C LEU A 22 -3.33 0.99 9.73
N TYR A 23 -3.55 -0.07 10.51
CA TYR A 23 -4.88 -0.55 10.89
C TYR A 23 -5.69 0.52 11.64
N ASN A 24 -5.09 1.20 12.64
CA ASN A 24 -5.77 2.19 13.44
C ASN A 24 -6.22 3.40 12.60
N HIS A 25 -5.36 3.88 11.71
CA HIS A 25 -5.70 4.94 10.76
C HIS A 25 -6.79 4.50 9.77
N ALA A 26 -6.68 3.28 9.23
CA ALA A 26 -7.69 2.70 8.35
C ALA A 26 -9.06 2.57 9.03
N LEU A 27 -9.09 2.16 10.30
CA LEU A 27 -10.35 1.99 11.07
C LEU A 27 -11.11 3.31 11.24
N SER A 28 -10.40 4.42 11.41
CA SER A 28 -11.00 5.74 11.51
C SER A 28 -11.42 6.29 10.15
N SER A 29 -10.59 6.09 9.12
CA SER A 29 -10.77 6.63 7.77
C SER A 29 -11.88 5.93 7.00
N SER A 30 -11.97 4.61 7.06
CA SER A 30 -12.92 3.82 6.28
C SER A 30 -14.40 4.10 6.58
N LYS A 31 -14.69 4.82 7.66
CA LYS A 31 -16.05 5.35 7.97
C LYS A 31 -16.42 6.58 7.11
N LYS A 32 -15.43 7.24 6.52
CA LYS A 32 -15.60 8.50 5.75
C LYS A 32 -15.60 8.25 4.23
N GLY A 33 -15.02 7.15 3.77
CA GLY A 33 -14.90 6.79 2.38
C GLY A 33 -14.01 5.57 2.18
N PRO A 34 -13.77 5.15 0.93
CA PRO A 34 -12.89 4.03 0.64
C PRO A 34 -11.42 4.36 0.91
N ILE A 35 -10.67 3.31 1.18
CA ILE A 35 -9.21 3.32 1.27
C ILE A 35 -8.64 2.84 -0.06
N LEU A 36 -7.52 3.40 -0.49
CA LEU A 36 -6.76 2.89 -1.62
C LEU A 36 -5.32 2.59 -1.20
N GLU A 37 -4.84 1.44 -1.59
CA GLU A 37 -3.46 0.98 -1.45
C GLU A 37 -2.82 0.88 -2.82
N ILE A 38 -1.59 1.38 -2.96
CA ILE A 38 -0.74 1.22 -4.14
C ILE A 38 0.45 0.35 -3.75
N GLY A 39 0.60 -0.80 -4.42
CA GLY A 39 1.57 -1.81 -4.03
C GLY A 39 1.03 -2.70 -2.92
N SER A 40 0.71 -3.93 -3.25
CA SER A 40 0.12 -4.88 -2.28
C SER A 40 0.90 -6.19 -2.18
N TYR A 41 1.73 -6.47 -3.16
CA TYR A 41 2.55 -7.68 -3.21
C TYR A 41 1.74 -8.95 -2.90
N CYS A 42 1.99 -9.60 -1.75
CA CYS A 42 1.25 -10.79 -1.30
C CYS A 42 0.12 -10.48 -0.30
N GLY A 43 -0.18 -9.19 -0.05
CA GLY A 43 -1.36 -8.73 0.71
C GLY A 43 -1.15 -8.59 2.22
N LYS A 44 0.08 -8.47 2.71
CA LYS A 44 0.34 -8.34 4.15
C LYS A 44 -0.20 -7.03 4.72
N SER A 45 0.11 -5.89 4.11
CA SER A 45 -0.47 -4.57 4.41
C SER A 45 -1.96 -4.53 4.14
N THR A 46 -2.40 -5.12 3.03
CA THR A 46 -3.81 -5.22 2.64
C THR A 46 -4.65 -5.93 3.71
N ILE A 47 -4.11 -6.91 4.43
CA ILE A 47 -4.82 -7.59 5.52
C ILE A 47 -5.07 -6.65 6.69
N TYR A 48 -4.13 -5.77 7.06
CA TYR A 48 -4.35 -4.76 8.08
C TYR A 48 -5.44 -3.77 7.65
N LEU A 49 -5.31 -3.19 6.46
CA LEU A 49 -6.27 -2.26 5.89
C LEU A 49 -7.67 -2.88 5.75
N GLY A 50 -7.74 -4.08 5.17
CA GLY A 50 -8.98 -4.81 4.95
C GLY A 50 -9.66 -5.23 6.24
N SER A 51 -8.90 -5.65 7.26
CA SER A 51 -9.47 -5.99 8.57
C SER A 51 -10.11 -4.77 9.25
N ALA A 52 -9.46 -3.60 9.16
CA ALA A 52 -9.99 -2.35 9.66
C ALA A 52 -11.24 -1.89 8.90
N ALA A 53 -11.19 -1.95 7.56
CA ALA A 53 -12.31 -1.60 6.70
C ALA A 53 -13.52 -2.53 6.93
N LYS A 54 -13.31 -3.83 7.10
CA LYS A 54 -14.37 -4.80 7.41
C LYS A 54 -15.06 -4.48 8.73
N GLU A 55 -14.31 -4.15 9.76
CA GLU A 55 -14.85 -3.77 11.08
C GLU A 55 -15.71 -2.51 10.99
N SER A 56 -15.33 -1.54 10.16
CA SER A 56 -16.07 -0.28 9.96
C SER A 56 -17.08 -0.31 8.81
N LYS A 57 -17.26 -1.45 8.15
CA LYS A 57 -18.14 -1.66 6.98
C LYS A 57 -17.75 -0.77 5.77
N GLY A 58 -16.47 -0.48 5.63
CA GLY A 58 -15.87 0.19 4.49
C GLY A 58 -15.33 -0.79 3.46
N CYS A 59 -14.51 -0.29 2.54
CA CYS A 59 -13.80 -1.11 1.55
C CYS A 59 -12.38 -0.59 1.29
N VAL A 60 -11.54 -1.47 0.76
CA VAL A 60 -10.18 -1.16 0.32
C VAL A 60 -10.06 -1.51 -1.15
N TYR A 61 -9.61 -0.56 -1.96
CA TYR A 61 -9.10 -0.82 -3.30
C TYR A 61 -7.60 -1.06 -3.21
N SER A 62 -7.15 -2.19 -3.71
CA SER A 62 -5.73 -2.57 -3.71
C SER A 62 -5.24 -2.64 -5.15
N VAL A 63 -4.42 -1.66 -5.54
CA VAL A 63 -3.91 -1.50 -6.90
C VAL A 63 -2.48 -2.00 -6.97
N ASP A 64 -2.27 -3.02 -7.77
CA ASP A 64 -0.93 -3.59 -8.01
C ASP A 64 -0.93 -4.29 -9.38
N HIS A 65 0.13 -4.15 -10.15
CA HIS A 65 0.29 -4.92 -11.40
C HIS A 65 0.74 -6.36 -11.14
N HIS A 66 1.20 -6.68 -9.94
CA HIS A 66 1.63 -8.00 -9.47
C HIS A 66 2.79 -8.64 -10.24
N THR A 67 3.57 -7.84 -10.97
CA THR A 67 4.74 -8.32 -11.72
C THR A 67 6.08 -7.96 -11.05
N GLY A 68 6.00 -7.47 -9.81
CA GLY A 68 7.15 -7.03 -9.02
C GLY A 68 7.74 -5.70 -9.48
N SER A 69 8.30 -4.93 -8.53
CA SER A 69 9.12 -3.75 -8.82
C SER A 69 10.47 -4.13 -9.41
N GLU A 70 11.33 -3.16 -9.74
CA GLU A 70 12.69 -3.43 -10.23
C GLU A 70 13.49 -4.28 -9.23
N GLU A 71 13.32 -4.03 -7.93
CA GLU A 71 14.02 -4.72 -6.85
C GLU A 71 13.64 -6.20 -6.70
N ASN A 72 12.50 -6.60 -7.25
CA ASN A 72 12.03 -7.99 -7.22
C ASN A 72 12.51 -8.82 -8.42
N GLN A 73 13.13 -8.21 -9.43
CA GLN A 73 13.56 -8.90 -10.63
C GLN A 73 14.77 -9.82 -10.39
N ILE A 74 15.02 -10.73 -11.33
CA ILE A 74 16.15 -11.66 -11.23
C ILE A 74 17.47 -10.90 -11.07
N GLY A 75 18.24 -11.26 -10.03
CA GLY A 75 19.55 -10.68 -9.74
C GLY A 75 19.51 -9.50 -8.75
N TRP A 76 18.34 -9.11 -8.30
CA TRP A 76 18.16 -8.10 -7.26
C TRP A 76 17.90 -8.72 -5.89
N GLU A 77 18.07 -7.93 -4.82
CA GLU A 77 18.07 -8.36 -3.43
C GLU A 77 16.72 -8.98 -2.99
N TYR A 78 15.62 -8.42 -3.46
CA TYR A 78 14.27 -8.84 -3.09
C TYR A 78 13.63 -9.80 -4.08
N HIS A 79 14.45 -10.48 -4.90
CA HIS A 79 13.93 -11.49 -5.84
C HIS A 79 13.34 -12.70 -5.11
N ASP A 80 12.05 -12.94 -5.29
CA ASP A 80 11.35 -14.08 -4.71
C ASP A 80 11.12 -15.18 -5.74
N LYS A 81 11.90 -16.24 -5.64
CA LYS A 81 11.84 -17.40 -6.56
C LYS A 81 10.51 -18.15 -6.49
N ASP A 82 9.83 -18.12 -5.34
CA ASP A 82 8.54 -18.83 -5.18
C ASP A 82 7.40 -18.13 -5.92
N LEU A 83 7.60 -16.85 -6.27
CA LEU A 83 6.63 -16.03 -7.01
C LEU A 83 7.02 -15.85 -8.48
N PHE A 84 8.16 -16.40 -8.89
CA PHE A 84 8.61 -16.27 -10.26
C PHE A 84 7.81 -17.22 -11.17
N ASP A 85 7.28 -16.67 -12.23
CA ASP A 85 6.53 -17.38 -13.27
C ASP A 85 7.44 -17.62 -14.47
N ASP A 86 7.85 -18.87 -14.63
CA ASP A 86 8.76 -19.29 -15.74
C ASP A 86 8.14 -19.07 -17.13
N GLU A 87 6.80 -19.11 -17.26
CA GLU A 87 6.14 -18.92 -18.56
C GLU A 87 6.20 -17.47 -19.03
N THR A 88 6.02 -16.52 -18.09
CA THR A 88 6.05 -15.08 -18.40
C THR A 88 7.43 -14.46 -18.20
N GLY A 89 8.34 -15.15 -17.51
CA GLY A 89 9.66 -14.65 -17.15
C GLY A 89 9.65 -13.51 -16.14
N ARG A 90 8.61 -13.41 -15.30
CA ARG A 90 8.39 -12.32 -14.34
C ARG A 90 7.86 -12.84 -13.01
N ILE A 91 7.92 -12.00 -11.99
CA ILE A 91 7.18 -12.22 -10.74
C ILE A 91 5.68 -12.21 -11.03
N ASN A 92 4.94 -13.08 -10.34
CA ASN A 92 3.48 -13.11 -10.33
C ASN A 92 2.99 -13.30 -8.88
N SER A 93 2.79 -12.19 -8.16
CA SER A 93 2.34 -12.23 -6.76
C SER A 93 0.82 -12.38 -6.62
N PHE A 94 0.03 -12.17 -7.70
CA PHE A 94 -1.43 -12.17 -7.62
C PHE A 94 -2.07 -13.46 -7.09
N PRO A 95 -1.63 -14.67 -7.50
CA PRO A 95 -2.19 -15.91 -6.96
C PRO A 95 -2.00 -16.05 -5.44
N GLU A 96 -0.87 -15.59 -4.92
CA GLU A 96 -0.60 -15.60 -3.49
C GLU A 96 -1.42 -14.52 -2.76
N PHE A 97 -1.46 -13.31 -3.32
CA PHE A 97 -2.30 -12.22 -2.84
C PHE A 97 -3.75 -12.67 -2.65
N ILE A 98 -4.40 -13.14 -3.71
CA ILE A 98 -5.82 -13.51 -3.64
C ILE A 98 -6.08 -14.69 -2.71
N ARG A 99 -5.11 -15.62 -2.58
CA ARG A 99 -5.16 -16.73 -1.61
C ARG A 99 -5.15 -16.21 -0.18
N ASN A 100 -4.29 -15.23 0.12
CA ASN A 100 -4.17 -14.65 1.46
C ASN A 100 -5.38 -13.82 1.84
N ILE A 101 -5.91 -13.00 0.92
CA ILE A 101 -7.14 -12.22 1.13
C ILE A 101 -8.34 -13.14 1.36
N ARG A 102 -8.44 -14.25 0.61
CA ARG A 102 -9.50 -15.26 0.82
C ARG A 102 -9.38 -15.94 2.18
N LYS A 103 -8.18 -16.36 2.59
CA LYS A 103 -7.96 -16.98 3.91
C LYS A 103 -8.22 -16.02 5.06
N ALA A 104 -8.03 -14.72 4.83
CA ALA A 104 -8.33 -13.66 5.79
C ALA A 104 -9.83 -13.32 5.87
N ASP A 105 -10.67 -13.93 5.04
CA ASP A 105 -12.12 -13.63 4.93
C ASP A 105 -12.39 -12.15 4.57
N LEU A 106 -11.63 -11.62 3.59
CA LEU A 106 -11.67 -10.22 3.18
C LEU A 106 -12.13 -10.02 1.72
N LEU A 107 -12.61 -11.06 1.03
CA LEU A 107 -13.06 -10.97 -0.36
C LEU A 107 -14.29 -10.07 -0.57
N ASP A 108 -15.05 -9.83 0.48
CA ASP A 108 -16.21 -8.93 0.51
C ASP A 108 -15.84 -7.48 0.86
N THR A 109 -14.59 -7.21 1.13
CA THR A 109 -14.10 -5.93 1.65
C THR A 109 -12.95 -5.36 0.82
N VAL A 110 -12.07 -6.23 0.32
CA VAL A 110 -10.92 -5.86 -0.52
C VAL A 110 -11.26 -6.06 -1.99
N ILE A 111 -11.06 -5.01 -2.77
CA ILE A 111 -11.29 -4.98 -4.23
C ILE A 111 -9.93 -4.90 -4.91
N PRO A 112 -9.37 -6.01 -5.41
CA PRO A 112 -8.11 -5.99 -6.13
C PRO A 112 -8.28 -5.36 -7.51
N ILE A 113 -7.34 -4.51 -7.89
CA ILE A 113 -7.23 -3.92 -9.23
C ILE A 113 -5.84 -4.28 -9.78
N VAL A 114 -5.82 -5.25 -10.68
CA VAL A 114 -4.57 -5.71 -11.31
C VAL A 114 -4.22 -4.78 -12.47
N SER A 115 -3.43 -3.75 -12.20
CA SER A 115 -3.06 -2.74 -13.20
C SER A 115 -1.93 -1.85 -12.66
N ASP A 116 -1.32 -1.09 -13.56
CA ASP A 116 -0.48 0.05 -13.23
C ASP A 116 -1.30 1.17 -12.56
N SER A 117 -0.78 1.74 -11.46
CA SER A 117 -1.48 2.75 -10.65
C SER A 117 -1.77 4.02 -11.46
N SER A 118 -0.84 4.43 -12.33
CA SER A 118 -0.98 5.61 -13.18
C SER A 118 -2.07 5.44 -14.25
N LEU A 119 -2.30 4.23 -14.71
CA LEU A 119 -3.40 3.93 -15.62
C LEU A 119 -4.74 4.01 -14.90
N VAL A 120 -4.84 3.43 -13.71
CA VAL A 120 -6.07 3.43 -12.89
C VAL A 120 -6.45 4.86 -12.52
N SER A 121 -5.48 5.69 -12.12
CA SER A 121 -5.70 7.05 -11.66
C SER A 121 -6.38 7.96 -12.72
N LYS A 122 -6.11 7.72 -14.00
CA LYS A 122 -6.70 8.49 -15.12
C LYS A 122 -8.22 8.36 -15.20
N TYR A 123 -8.76 7.25 -14.71
CA TYR A 123 -10.20 6.94 -14.75
C TYR A 123 -10.83 6.93 -13.36
N TRP A 124 -10.07 7.33 -12.33
CA TRP A 124 -10.52 7.32 -10.95
C TRP A 124 -11.24 8.63 -10.60
N SER A 125 -12.43 8.51 -10.03
CA SER A 125 -13.25 9.66 -9.63
C SER A 125 -13.81 9.56 -8.21
N ILE A 126 -13.46 8.51 -7.46
CA ILE A 126 -14.00 8.29 -6.12
C ILE A 126 -13.08 9.00 -5.11
N PRO A 127 -13.59 9.92 -4.27
CA PRO A 127 -12.80 10.52 -3.21
C PRO A 127 -12.31 9.49 -2.20
N LEU A 128 -11.05 9.54 -1.83
CA LEU A 128 -10.39 8.58 -0.93
C LEU A 128 -10.33 9.13 0.49
N SER A 129 -10.75 8.33 1.46
CA SER A 129 -10.57 8.67 2.87
C SER A 129 -9.16 8.38 3.37
N MET A 130 -8.45 7.47 2.70
CA MET A 130 -7.06 7.16 2.98
C MET A 130 -6.39 6.65 1.69
N LEU A 131 -5.19 7.13 1.45
CA LEU A 131 -4.27 6.63 0.43
C LEU A 131 -3.04 6.08 1.14
N PHE A 132 -2.68 4.83 0.85
CA PHE A 132 -1.43 4.19 1.29
C PHE A 132 -0.55 3.94 0.07
N ILE A 133 0.64 4.52 0.05
CA ILE A 133 1.65 4.35 -1.01
C ILE A 133 2.75 3.44 -0.50
N ASP A 134 2.85 2.26 -1.11
CA ASP A 134 3.83 1.21 -0.84
C ASP A 134 4.26 0.54 -2.16
N GLY A 135 4.44 1.38 -3.20
CA GLY A 135 4.76 0.96 -4.57
C GLY A 135 6.26 0.81 -4.81
N GLY A 136 6.68 0.97 -6.07
CA GLY A 136 8.09 0.87 -6.44
C GLY A 136 8.94 2.02 -5.90
N HIS A 137 10.18 1.72 -5.52
CA HIS A 137 11.11 2.66 -4.88
C HIS A 137 12.03 3.40 -5.87
N THR A 138 11.71 3.42 -7.15
CA THR A 138 12.37 4.36 -8.08
C THR A 138 11.77 5.76 -7.92
N MET A 139 12.56 6.81 -8.22
CA MET A 139 12.06 8.19 -8.12
C MET A 139 10.85 8.41 -9.04
N ASP A 140 10.90 7.85 -10.25
CA ASP A 140 9.81 7.99 -11.22
C ASP A 140 8.52 7.30 -10.75
N ALA A 141 8.62 6.11 -10.15
CA ALA A 141 7.48 5.37 -9.60
C ALA A 141 6.85 6.13 -8.42
N ALA A 142 7.64 6.49 -7.41
CA ALA A 142 7.16 7.20 -6.23
C ALA A 142 6.51 8.54 -6.58
N MET A 143 7.17 9.33 -7.45
CA MET A 143 6.63 10.60 -7.93
C MET A 143 5.36 10.44 -8.77
N SER A 144 5.29 9.38 -9.59
CA SER A 144 4.10 9.06 -10.36
C SER A 144 2.93 8.71 -9.43
N ASP A 145 3.13 7.87 -8.43
CA ASP A 145 2.09 7.49 -7.49
C ASP A 145 1.58 8.70 -6.70
N TYR A 146 2.49 9.51 -6.15
CA TYR A 146 2.09 10.71 -5.43
C TYR A 146 1.33 11.70 -6.33
N ASN A 147 1.88 12.08 -7.48
CA ASN A 147 1.30 13.09 -8.35
C ASN A 147 -0.06 12.70 -8.94
N ASN A 148 -0.27 11.40 -9.18
CA ASN A 148 -1.53 10.92 -9.76
C ASN A 148 -2.64 10.68 -8.73
N TRP A 149 -2.31 10.62 -7.42
CA TRP A 149 -3.28 10.18 -6.43
C TRP A 149 -3.53 11.13 -5.26
N HIS A 150 -2.59 12.03 -4.91
CA HIS A 150 -2.74 12.90 -3.73
C HIS A 150 -3.96 13.82 -3.80
N ASP A 151 -4.33 14.28 -4.99
CA ASP A 151 -5.49 15.16 -5.23
C ASP A 151 -6.85 14.45 -5.12
N LYS A 152 -6.85 13.13 -5.02
CA LYS A 152 -8.06 12.30 -4.85
C LYS A 152 -8.41 12.04 -3.39
N ILE A 153 -7.56 12.47 -2.48
CA ILE A 153 -7.78 12.36 -1.04
C ILE A 153 -8.81 13.41 -0.61
N ILE A 154 -9.76 13.03 0.23
CA ILE A 154 -10.77 13.94 0.79
C ILE A 154 -10.08 15.07 1.54
N SER A 155 -10.35 16.32 1.15
CA SER A 155 -9.82 17.49 1.84
C SER A 155 -10.20 17.50 3.33
N ASP A 156 -9.32 18.03 4.18
CA ASP A 156 -9.45 18.23 5.62
C ASP A 156 -9.56 16.96 6.49
N THR A 157 -9.87 15.79 5.93
CA THR A 157 -10.12 14.59 6.75
C THR A 157 -9.53 13.31 6.17
N GLY A 158 -8.99 13.35 4.96
CA GLY A 158 -8.33 12.22 4.35
C GLY A 158 -6.91 12.05 4.89
N ILE A 159 -6.38 10.85 4.77
CA ILE A 159 -5.05 10.48 5.25
C ILE A 159 -4.19 10.03 4.06
N LEU A 160 -2.96 10.55 3.98
CA LEU A 160 -1.90 10.00 3.18
C LEU A 160 -0.93 9.26 4.10
N ALA A 161 -0.70 7.98 3.83
CA ALA A 161 0.32 7.17 4.46
C ALA A 161 1.34 6.74 3.40
N ILE A 162 2.62 6.81 3.73
CA ILE A 162 3.72 6.46 2.83
C ILE A 162 4.63 5.50 3.58
N HIS A 163 4.92 4.32 2.98
CA HIS A 163 5.84 3.34 3.54
C HIS A 163 7.30 3.71 3.22
N ASP A 164 8.25 3.13 3.96
CA ASP A 164 9.70 3.24 3.75
C ASP A 164 10.24 4.68 3.72
N VAL A 165 9.69 5.55 4.57
CA VAL A 165 10.15 6.94 4.71
C VAL A 165 11.36 7.02 5.62
N PHE A 166 12.56 6.98 5.04
CA PHE A 166 13.81 7.08 5.78
C PHE A 166 14.49 8.44 5.56
N PRO A 167 14.68 9.27 6.61
CA PRO A 167 15.37 10.56 6.50
C PRO A 167 16.82 10.41 6.02
N ASN A 168 17.51 9.38 6.49
CA ASN A 168 18.86 9.06 6.06
C ASN A 168 18.82 8.14 4.82
N PRO A 169 19.39 8.53 3.68
CA PRO A 169 19.39 7.72 2.45
C PRO A 169 20.07 6.35 2.59
N ASP A 170 20.96 6.20 3.58
CA ASP A 170 21.70 4.96 3.82
C ASP A 170 20.83 3.89 4.54
N ASP A 171 19.71 4.29 5.14
CA ASP A 171 18.81 3.39 5.87
C ASP A 171 17.74 2.77 4.96
N GLY A 172 17.52 3.33 3.76
CA GLY A 172 16.52 2.86 2.80
C GLY A 172 16.44 3.73 1.54
N GLY A 173 15.40 3.57 0.77
CA GLY A 173 15.22 4.30 -0.48
C GLY A 173 14.92 5.79 -0.29
N ARG A 174 15.57 6.64 -1.08
CA ARG A 174 15.34 8.10 -1.09
C ARG A 174 13.94 8.49 -1.60
N PRO A 175 13.34 7.82 -2.59
CA PRO A 175 12.12 8.28 -3.24
C PRO A 175 10.90 8.42 -2.32
N PRO A 176 10.58 7.50 -1.38
CA PRO A 176 9.49 7.69 -0.43
C PRO A 176 9.68 8.96 0.45
N TYR A 177 10.90 9.25 0.86
CA TYR A 177 11.20 10.46 1.63
C TYR A 177 10.99 11.75 0.82
N GLU A 178 11.28 11.74 -0.48
CA GLU A 178 11.06 12.93 -1.33
C GLU A 178 9.55 13.22 -1.49
N ILE A 179 8.72 12.23 -1.73
CA ILE A 179 7.26 12.44 -1.80
C ILE A 179 6.67 12.82 -0.44
N TYR A 180 7.22 12.32 0.67
CA TYR A 180 6.87 12.75 2.01
C TYR A 180 7.13 14.25 2.22
N LYS A 181 8.30 14.77 1.81
CA LYS A 181 8.59 16.21 1.89
C LYS A 181 7.65 17.04 1.03
N LEU A 182 7.27 16.56 -0.15
CA LEU A 182 6.27 17.22 -0.99
C LEU A 182 4.91 17.26 -0.29
N ALA A 183 4.49 16.16 0.34
CA ALA A 183 3.25 16.10 1.10
C ALA A 183 3.24 17.11 2.25
N LEU A 184 4.34 17.22 3.01
CA LEU A 184 4.47 18.19 4.11
C LEU A 184 4.42 19.64 3.63
N SER A 185 4.88 19.93 2.42
CA SER A 185 4.87 21.26 1.85
C SER A 185 3.53 21.66 1.22
N SER A 186 2.60 20.71 1.11
CA SER A 186 1.28 20.96 0.53
C SER A 186 0.31 21.48 1.60
N ASP A 187 -0.41 22.57 1.30
CA ASP A 187 -1.41 23.15 2.19
C ASP A 187 -2.66 22.26 2.38
N CYS A 188 -2.71 21.11 1.71
CA CYS A 188 -3.90 20.26 1.62
C CYS A 188 -3.86 19.01 2.50
N LEU A 189 -2.74 18.72 3.18
CA LEU A 189 -2.57 17.49 3.96
C LEU A 189 -2.24 17.81 5.41
N LEU A 190 -3.00 17.24 6.35
CA LEU A 190 -2.68 17.28 7.78
C LEU A 190 -1.74 16.11 8.11
N TYR A 191 -0.65 16.43 8.78
CA TYR A 191 0.41 15.51 9.15
C TYR A 191 0.26 14.99 10.57
N THR A 192 0.52 13.70 10.79
CA THR A 192 0.78 13.14 12.11
C THR A 192 2.07 12.33 12.07
N SER A 193 3.12 12.79 12.78
CA SER A 193 4.39 12.08 12.95
C SER A 193 4.38 11.34 14.28
N ASP A 194 3.94 10.09 14.30
CA ASP A 194 4.00 9.30 15.54
C ASP A 194 4.88 8.04 15.44
N ALA A 195 5.67 7.90 14.36
CA ALA A 195 6.47 6.68 14.15
C ALA A 195 7.99 6.90 14.01
N ALA A 196 8.51 8.12 14.21
CA ALA A 196 9.93 8.40 13.91
C ALA A 196 10.75 9.02 15.06
N ASP A 197 10.24 9.06 16.29
CA ASP A 197 10.94 9.67 17.44
C ASP A 197 11.06 8.68 18.63
N GLU A 198 11.63 7.47 18.42
CA GLU A 198 12.27 6.73 19.49
C GLU A 198 13.53 5.99 18.99
#